data_a292df62521df3426274fe576e4b151d
#
_entry.id   a292df62521df3426274fe576e4b151d
#
_cell.length_a   1.000
_cell.length_b   1.000
_cell.length_c   1.000
_cell.angle_alpha   90.00
_cell.angle_beta   90.00
_cell.angle_gamma   90.00
#
_symmetry.space_group_name_H-M   'P 1'
#
loop_
_entity.id
_entity.type
_entity.pdbx_description
1 polymer ?
#
loop_
_entity_poly.entity_id
_entity_poly.type
_entity_poly.pdbx_seq_one_letter_code
_entity_poly.pdbx_strand_id
1 'polypeptide(L)'
;MNRLVNIRNQINFKSKKGKIYIAIIVAVFVILVINYIIKKRRWDRANPIFFSNSIPADTRAIVPSRKIKNSINKGHFTYMIWIYVEDLKYRYGVHKNIFTKGNIGYYSESQSPGMYISPKRNSIEIVLSTMANNQIINEKMILDDFPMKKWFSVAVVAHEKSVAVFLNGELSISKPFSGDIIENTGNIVIGGNGGFIKGE
;
A
#
# COMPACT_ATOMS: atom_id res chain seq x y z
N MET A 1 -10.70 -9.59 -54.61
CA MET A 1 -10.95 -8.12 -54.68
C MET A 1 -12.44 -7.76 -54.64
N ASN A 2 -13.37 -8.61 -55.08
CA ASN A 2 -14.82 -8.29 -55.18
C ASN A 2 -15.65 -8.41 -53.87
N ARG A 3 -15.16 -9.05 -52.83
CA ARG A 3 -15.90 -9.16 -51.54
C ARG A 3 -15.84 -7.90 -50.67
N LEU A 4 -14.73 -7.17 -50.71
CA LEU A 4 -14.57 -5.94 -49.91
C LEU A 4 -15.34 -4.77 -50.51
N VAL A 5 -15.52 -4.73 -51.82
CA VAL A 5 -16.32 -3.71 -52.52
C VAL A 5 -17.81 -3.86 -52.20
N ASN A 6 -18.31 -5.09 -52.05
CA ASN A 6 -19.71 -5.34 -51.70
C ASN A 6 -20.08 -4.92 -50.27
N ILE A 7 -19.17 -5.01 -49.30
CA ILE A 7 -19.37 -4.58 -47.93
C ILE A 7 -19.46 -3.03 -47.88
N ARG A 8 -18.61 -2.35 -48.67
CA ARG A 8 -18.59 -0.89 -48.70
C ARG A 8 -19.91 -0.28 -49.27
N ASN A 9 -20.58 -0.98 -50.16
CA ASN A 9 -21.87 -0.53 -50.72
C ASN A 9 -23.10 -0.86 -49.84
N GLN A 10 -22.99 -1.73 -48.87
CA GLN A 10 -24.09 -2.04 -47.94
C GLN A 10 -24.23 -1.05 -46.78
N ILE A 11 -23.18 -0.30 -46.43
CA ILE A 11 -23.25 0.69 -45.35
C ILE A 11 -23.42 2.09 -45.96
N ASN A 12 -24.61 2.39 -46.40
CA ASN A 12 -24.97 3.75 -46.74
C ASN A 12 -25.21 4.55 -45.46
N PHE A 13 -24.17 5.28 -44.99
CA PHE A 13 -24.21 6.07 -43.75
C PHE A 13 -25.30 7.17 -43.75
N LYS A 14 -25.83 7.58 -44.92
CA LYS A 14 -26.92 8.54 -45.03
C LYS A 14 -28.29 7.87 -44.92
N SER A 15 -28.41 6.56 -45.05
CA SER A 15 -29.66 5.84 -44.91
C SER A 15 -30.13 5.75 -43.44
N LYS A 16 -31.41 5.54 -43.17
CA LYS A 16 -31.92 5.32 -41.80
C LYS A 16 -31.21 4.15 -41.13
N LYS A 17 -30.93 3.05 -41.83
CA LYS A 17 -30.22 1.89 -41.33
C LYS A 17 -28.75 2.23 -40.99
N GLY A 18 -28.05 3.02 -41.83
CA GLY A 18 -26.68 3.46 -41.55
C GLY A 18 -26.59 4.32 -40.29
N LYS A 19 -27.52 5.22 -40.05
CA LYS A 19 -27.59 6.02 -38.82
C LYS A 19 -27.80 5.14 -37.58
N ILE A 20 -28.58 4.08 -37.66
CA ILE A 20 -28.80 3.10 -36.58
C ILE A 20 -27.50 2.37 -36.27
N TYR A 21 -26.74 1.89 -37.28
CA TYR A 21 -25.45 1.23 -37.04
C TYR A 21 -24.44 2.16 -36.37
N ILE A 22 -24.35 3.42 -36.82
CA ILE A 22 -23.49 4.42 -36.17
C ILE A 22 -23.90 4.62 -34.71
N ALA A 23 -25.19 4.75 -34.42
CA ALA A 23 -25.70 4.93 -33.07
C ALA A 23 -25.34 3.72 -32.16
N ILE A 24 -25.44 2.49 -32.70
CA ILE A 24 -25.06 1.27 -31.97
C ILE A 24 -23.55 1.25 -31.67
N ILE A 25 -22.74 1.58 -32.70
CA ILE A 25 -21.26 1.62 -32.50
C ILE A 25 -20.89 2.66 -31.43
N VAL A 26 -21.49 3.85 -31.50
CA VAL A 26 -21.26 4.91 -30.50
C VAL A 26 -21.70 4.46 -29.11
N ALA A 27 -22.88 3.83 -28.99
CA ALA A 27 -23.39 3.33 -27.74
C ALA A 27 -22.46 2.26 -27.13
N VAL A 28 -21.97 1.31 -27.95
CA VAL A 28 -21.01 0.30 -27.50
C VAL A 28 -19.70 0.96 -27.05
N PHE A 29 -19.20 1.92 -27.80
CA PHE A 29 -17.99 2.66 -27.43
C PHE A 29 -18.16 3.40 -26.09
N VAL A 30 -19.28 4.08 -25.89
CA VAL A 30 -19.59 4.77 -24.63
C VAL A 30 -19.64 3.79 -23.46
N ILE A 31 -20.27 2.62 -23.63
CA ILE A 31 -20.34 1.58 -22.61
C ILE A 31 -18.92 1.09 -22.24
N LEU A 32 -18.06 0.85 -23.23
CA LEU A 32 -16.68 0.43 -23.00
C LEU A 32 -15.88 1.49 -22.24
N VAL A 33 -16.03 2.76 -22.60
CA VAL A 33 -15.38 3.88 -21.89
C VAL A 33 -15.86 3.98 -20.45
N ILE A 34 -17.18 3.88 -20.22
CA ILE A 34 -17.74 3.90 -18.86
C ILE A 34 -17.19 2.72 -18.02
N ASN A 35 -17.20 1.51 -18.58
CA ASN A 35 -16.65 0.34 -17.90
C ASN A 35 -15.16 0.50 -17.57
N TYR A 36 -14.37 1.04 -18.50
CA TYR A 36 -12.97 1.35 -18.27
C TYR A 36 -12.78 2.35 -17.13
N ILE A 37 -13.54 3.45 -17.11
CA ILE A 37 -13.48 4.47 -16.05
C ILE A 37 -13.86 3.87 -14.69
N ILE A 38 -14.93 3.06 -14.65
CA ILE A 38 -15.36 2.39 -13.41
C ILE A 38 -14.26 1.44 -12.91
N LYS A 39 -13.68 0.62 -13.80
CA LYS A 39 -12.62 -0.32 -13.45
C LYS A 39 -11.37 0.42 -12.95
N LYS A 40 -10.95 1.50 -13.63
CA LYS A 40 -9.83 2.34 -13.23
C LYS A 40 -10.07 2.98 -11.85
N ARG A 41 -11.25 3.58 -11.63
CA ARG A 41 -11.59 4.18 -10.32
C ARG A 41 -11.64 3.16 -9.18
N ARG A 42 -12.03 1.90 -9.46
CA ARG A 42 -11.99 0.80 -8.46
C ARG A 42 -10.55 0.43 -8.13
N TRP A 43 -9.71 0.32 -9.16
CA TRP A 43 -8.28 0.02 -9.00
C TRP A 43 -7.58 1.11 -8.19
N ASP A 44 -7.72 2.38 -8.56
CA ASP A 44 -7.08 3.51 -7.87
C ASP A 44 -7.50 3.62 -6.39
N ARG A 45 -8.76 3.25 -6.10
CA ARG A 45 -9.25 3.20 -4.71
C ARG A 45 -8.72 2.00 -3.91
N ALA A 46 -8.45 0.90 -4.57
CA ALA A 46 -7.90 -0.29 -3.93
C ALA A 46 -6.37 -0.20 -3.72
N ASN A 47 -5.69 0.59 -4.57
CA ASN A 47 -4.23 0.75 -4.56
C ASN A 47 -3.87 2.24 -4.49
N PRO A 48 -4.17 2.94 -3.39
CA PRO A 48 -3.91 4.35 -3.29
C PRO A 48 -2.40 4.63 -3.15
N ILE A 49 -1.89 5.58 -3.93
CA ILE A 49 -0.58 6.19 -3.72
C ILE A 49 -0.80 7.41 -2.83
N PHE A 50 -0.28 7.37 -1.60
CA PHE A 50 -0.45 8.46 -0.65
C PHE A 50 0.57 9.58 -0.85
N PHE A 51 1.79 9.22 -1.26
CA PHE A 51 2.88 10.17 -1.48
C PHE A 51 3.62 9.79 -2.75
N SER A 52 3.70 10.71 -3.69
CA SER A 52 4.46 10.57 -4.94
C SER A 52 5.83 11.24 -4.89
N ASN A 53 6.04 12.13 -3.91
CA ASN A 53 7.28 12.86 -3.72
C ASN A 53 7.98 12.38 -2.44
N SER A 54 9.29 12.56 -2.38
CA SER A 54 10.07 12.30 -1.17
C SER A 54 9.69 13.26 -0.05
N ILE A 55 9.62 12.76 1.18
CA ILE A 55 9.36 13.52 2.39
C ILE A 55 10.54 13.31 3.33
N PRO A 56 11.15 14.37 3.87
CA PRO A 56 12.18 14.23 4.91
C PRO A 56 11.63 13.44 6.11
N ALA A 57 12.40 12.47 6.59
CA ALA A 57 11.94 11.56 7.65
C ALA A 57 11.88 12.21 9.04
N ASP A 58 12.46 13.40 9.24
CA ASP A 58 12.30 14.26 10.42
C ASP A 58 10.95 14.95 10.45
N THR A 59 10.32 15.10 9.30
CA THR A 59 9.00 15.70 9.13
C THR A 59 7.92 14.62 9.29
N ARG A 60 6.93 14.91 10.12
CA ARG A 60 5.79 14.03 10.33
C ARG A 60 4.73 14.24 9.27
N ALA A 61 4.42 13.21 8.49
CA ALA A 61 3.29 13.21 7.57
C ALA A 61 2.19 12.26 8.05
N ILE A 62 0.93 12.67 7.90
CA ILE A 62 -0.23 11.90 8.37
C ILE A 62 -1.19 11.65 7.21
N VAL A 63 -1.52 10.41 6.97
CA VAL A 63 -2.66 10.01 6.12
C VAL A 63 -3.84 9.69 7.03
N PRO A 64 -4.92 10.50 6.98
CA PRO A 64 -6.10 10.24 7.79
C PRO A 64 -6.74 8.90 7.46
N SER A 65 -7.23 8.19 8.46
CA SER A 65 -7.87 6.87 8.33
C SER A 65 -9.01 6.86 7.30
N ARG A 66 -9.76 7.95 7.16
CA ARG A 66 -10.84 8.10 6.17
C ARG A 66 -10.38 7.95 4.70
N LYS A 67 -9.07 8.15 4.43
CA LYS A 67 -8.48 7.95 3.10
C LYS A 67 -7.99 6.52 2.87
N ILE A 68 -7.95 5.72 3.93
CA ILE A 68 -7.45 4.36 3.91
C ILE A 68 -8.64 3.41 3.91
N LYS A 69 -8.75 2.60 2.88
CA LYS A 69 -9.80 1.59 2.83
C LYS A 69 -9.30 0.33 3.53
N ASN A 70 -9.99 -0.09 4.57
CA ASN A 70 -9.71 -1.37 5.21
C ASN A 70 -10.04 -2.52 4.26
N SER A 71 -9.31 -3.62 4.39
CA SER A 71 -9.57 -4.83 3.62
C SER A 71 -10.97 -5.38 3.94
N ILE A 72 -11.63 -5.96 2.91
CA ILE A 72 -12.88 -6.70 3.09
C ILE A 72 -12.59 -7.98 3.90
N ASN A 73 -11.45 -8.60 3.65
CA ASN A 73 -10.96 -9.75 4.39
C ASN A 73 -10.01 -9.25 5.48
N LYS A 74 -10.42 -9.33 6.73
CA LYS A 74 -9.63 -8.91 7.88
C LYS A 74 -8.23 -9.55 7.84
N GLY A 75 -7.20 -8.75 8.16
CA GLY A 75 -5.81 -9.23 8.16
C GLY A 75 -5.13 -9.37 6.80
N HIS A 76 -5.78 -8.94 5.70
CA HIS A 76 -5.20 -8.98 4.36
C HIS A 76 -4.89 -7.55 3.91
N PHE A 77 -3.62 -7.20 3.86
CA PHE A 77 -3.18 -5.90 3.36
C PHE A 77 -1.76 -5.96 2.81
N THR A 78 -1.43 -4.99 1.99
CA THR A 78 -0.06 -4.74 1.54
C THR A 78 0.26 -3.27 1.71
N TYR A 79 1.37 -2.98 2.36
CA TYR A 79 1.94 -1.65 2.44
C TYR A 79 3.33 -1.66 1.84
N MET A 80 3.61 -0.71 0.96
CA MET A 80 4.91 -0.55 0.32
C MET A 80 5.39 0.89 0.48
N ILE A 81 6.67 1.04 0.78
CA ILE A 81 7.32 2.35 0.92
C ILE A 81 8.71 2.31 0.29
N TRP A 82 9.08 3.41 -0.36
CA TRP A 82 10.45 3.67 -0.79
C TRP A 82 11.17 4.48 0.28
N ILE A 83 12.41 4.08 0.58
CA ILE A 83 13.21 4.62 1.67
C ILE A 83 14.60 4.95 1.14
N TYR A 84 15.14 6.09 1.59
CA TYR A 84 16.53 6.45 1.41
C TYR A 84 17.13 6.74 2.79
N VAL A 85 18.18 6.03 3.16
CA VAL A 85 18.87 6.19 4.45
C VAL A 85 20.28 6.67 4.18
N GLU A 86 20.58 7.92 4.56
CA GLU A 86 21.89 8.53 4.41
C GLU A 86 22.89 7.95 5.40
N ASP A 87 22.54 7.92 6.69
CA ASP A 87 23.32 7.35 7.76
C ASP A 87 22.44 6.88 8.94
N LEU A 88 23.07 6.20 9.89
CA LEU A 88 22.41 5.73 11.11
C LEU A 88 22.74 6.61 12.33
N LYS A 89 23.53 7.67 12.17
CA LYS A 89 24.02 8.51 13.27
C LYS A 89 22.92 9.39 13.83
N TYR A 90 22.02 9.86 12.95
CA TYR A 90 20.89 10.67 13.38
C TYR A 90 20.07 9.92 14.43
N ARG A 91 19.94 10.51 15.63
CA ARG A 91 19.25 9.93 16.78
C ARG A 91 19.68 8.49 17.07
N TYR A 92 21.00 8.26 17.14
CA TYR A 92 21.59 6.99 17.51
C TYR A 92 21.05 6.51 18.86
N GLY A 93 20.75 5.24 18.99
CA GLY A 93 20.19 4.65 20.21
C GLY A 93 18.67 4.76 20.36
N VAL A 94 17.97 5.38 19.40
CA VAL A 94 16.51 5.53 19.41
C VAL A 94 15.89 4.89 18.17
N HIS A 95 14.76 4.19 18.33
CA HIS A 95 13.97 3.72 17.19
C HIS A 95 13.48 4.88 16.35
N LYS A 96 13.65 4.81 15.04
CA LYS A 96 13.22 5.85 14.10
C LYS A 96 12.00 5.34 13.33
N ASN A 97 10.89 6.03 13.48
CA ASN A 97 9.68 5.67 12.77
C ASN A 97 9.85 5.88 11.27
N ILE A 98 9.66 4.82 10.49
CA ILE A 98 9.51 4.89 9.05
C ILE A 98 8.03 5.14 8.76
N PHE A 99 7.17 4.27 9.29
CA PHE A 99 5.76 4.25 9.00
C PHE A 99 5.01 3.45 10.07
N THR A 100 3.87 3.96 10.52
CA THR A 100 3.01 3.28 11.49
C THR A 100 1.56 3.44 11.09
N LYS A 101 0.82 2.34 11.06
CA LYS A 101 -0.64 2.34 10.98
C LYS A 101 -1.23 1.97 12.33
N GLY A 102 -2.06 2.87 12.89
CA GLY A 102 -2.65 2.71 14.22
C GLY A 102 -1.99 3.57 15.27
N ASN A 103 -1.83 3.03 16.47
CA ASN A 103 -1.25 3.76 17.59
C ASN A 103 0.23 4.09 17.34
N ILE A 104 0.62 5.30 17.74
CA ILE A 104 1.97 5.81 17.57
C ILE A 104 2.80 5.40 18.78
N GLY A 105 4.05 5.03 18.53
CA GLY A 105 5.02 4.61 19.54
C GLY A 105 5.57 3.22 19.18
N TYR A 106 6.87 3.04 19.47
CA TYR A 106 7.49 1.75 19.21
C TYR A 106 6.83 0.67 20.06
N TYR A 107 6.40 -0.41 19.42
CA TYR A 107 5.78 -1.55 20.07
C TYR A 107 4.44 -1.25 20.78
N SER A 108 3.74 -0.17 20.38
CA SER A 108 2.43 0.15 20.92
C SER A 108 1.38 -0.88 20.50
N GLU A 109 0.35 -1.04 21.31
CA GLU A 109 -0.80 -1.88 20.98
C GLU A 109 -1.53 -1.38 19.73
N SER A 110 -2.12 -2.32 18.99
CA SER A 110 -2.90 -2.02 17.79
C SER A 110 -2.10 -1.38 16.64
N GLN A 111 -0.83 -1.75 16.48
CA GLN A 111 -0.04 -1.44 15.29
C GLN A 111 -0.20 -2.54 14.24
N SER A 112 -0.52 -2.18 13.00
CA SER A 112 -0.64 -3.14 11.91
C SER A 112 -0.48 -2.48 10.55
N PRO A 113 0.75 -2.33 10.06
CA PRO A 113 2.05 -2.53 10.72
C PRO A 113 2.64 -1.27 11.36
N GLY A 114 3.67 -1.45 12.20
CA GLY A 114 4.66 -0.45 12.55
C GLY A 114 6.00 -0.83 11.94
N MET A 115 6.71 0.11 11.33
CA MET A 115 8.05 -0.08 10.74
C MET A 115 9.02 0.94 11.30
N TYR A 116 10.15 0.47 11.81
CA TYR A 116 11.14 1.29 12.51
C TYR A 116 12.57 0.91 12.11
N ILE A 117 13.43 1.90 11.91
CA ILE A 117 14.88 1.62 11.88
C ILE A 117 15.33 1.33 13.32
N SER A 118 16.08 0.26 13.49
CA SER A 118 16.64 -0.16 14.77
C SER A 118 17.57 0.90 15.36
N PRO A 119 17.67 1.00 16.71
CA PRO A 119 18.45 2.05 17.37
C PRO A 119 19.92 2.07 17.02
N LYS A 120 20.53 0.90 16.87
CA LYS A 120 22.00 0.74 16.81
C LYS A 120 22.49 -0.15 15.64
N ARG A 121 21.56 -0.72 14.86
CA ARG A 121 21.90 -1.67 13.78
C ARG A 121 21.29 -1.26 12.46
N ASN A 122 21.92 -1.68 11.37
CA ASN A 122 21.37 -1.56 10.04
C ASN A 122 20.26 -2.60 9.84
N SER A 123 19.13 -2.39 10.52
CA SER A 123 17.96 -3.26 10.40
C SER A 123 16.65 -2.49 10.52
N ILE A 124 15.62 -3.00 9.89
CA ILE A 124 14.25 -2.51 10.00
C ILE A 124 13.46 -3.52 10.85
N GLU A 125 12.82 -3.02 11.89
CA GLU A 125 11.92 -3.78 12.73
C GLU A 125 10.49 -3.55 12.27
N ILE A 126 9.78 -4.63 11.93
CA ILE A 126 8.38 -4.64 11.51
C ILE A 126 7.57 -5.26 12.65
N VAL A 127 6.63 -4.49 13.19
CA VAL A 127 5.78 -4.89 14.31
C VAL A 127 4.33 -4.97 13.83
N LEU A 128 3.66 -6.07 14.16
CA LEU A 128 2.23 -6.22 13.94
C LEU A 128 1.57 -6.72 15.23
N SER A 129 0.42 -6.15 15.54
CA SER A 129 -0.42 -6.64 16.62
C SER A 129 -1.29 -7.79 16.15
N THR A 130 -1.32 -8.87 16.91
CA THR A 130 -2.12 -10.07 16.65
C THR A 130 -3.04 -10.37 17.83
N MET A 131 -4.11 -11.08 17.57
CA MET A 131 -5.04 -11.58 18.60
C MET A 131 -4.82 -13.07 18.77
N ALA A 132 -4.30 -13.48 19.91
CA ALA A 132 -4.15 -14.87 20.30
C ALA A 132 -4.72 -15.07 21.70
N ASN A 133 -5.56 -16.09 21.90
CA ASN A 133 -6.19 -16.42 23.19
C ASN A 133 -6.87 -15.22 23.87
N ASN A 134 -7.60 -14.40 23.09
CA ASN A 134 -8.25 -13.16 23.55
C ASN A 134 -7.30 -12.09 24.11
N GLN A 135 -6.02 -12.16 23.78
CA GLN A 135 -5.02 -11.16 24.18
C GLN A 135 -4.36 -10.56 22.95
N ILE A 136 -4.08 -9.26 23.02
CA ILE A 136 -3.31 -8.56 22.00
C ILE A 136 -1.83 -8.82 22.26
N ILE A 137 -1.16 -9.36 21.26
CA ILE A 137 0.27 -9.65 21.28
C ILE A 137 0.92 -8.87 20.14
N ASN A 138 2.03 -8.19 20.44
CA ASN A 138 2.85 -7.59 19.40
C ASN A 138 3.92 -8.58 18.95
N GLU A 139 3.88 -8.93 17.68
CA GLU A 139 4.88 -9.80 17.07
C GLU A 139 5.81 -8.99 16.16
N LYS A 140 7.08 -9.40 16.13
CA LYS A 140 8.14 -8.67 15.44
C LYS A 140 8.87 -9.52 14.43
N MET A 141 9.23 -8.88 13.31
CA MET A 141 10.17 -9.37 12.30
C MET A 141 11.31 -8.36 12.15
N ILE A 142 12.49 -8.84 11.81
CA ILE A 142 13.68 -8.00 11.63
C ILE A 142 14.21 -8.24 10.23
N LEU A 143 14.28 -7.17 9.45
CA LEU A 143 14.93 -7.13 8.15
C LEU A 143 16.32 -6.53 8.35
N ASP A 144 17.33 -7.37 8.31
CA ASP A 144 18.72 -6.95 8.47
C ASP A 144 19.32 -6.48 7.13
N ASP A 145 20.39 -5.69 7.21
CA ASP A 145 21.26 -5.30 6.12
C ASP A 145 20.55 -4.60 4.92
N PHE A 146 19.67 -3.66 5.23
CA PHE A 146 19.08 -2.85 4.17
C PHE A 146 20.12 -1.93 3.50
N PRO A 147 19.91 -1.60 2.20
CA PRO A 147 20.85 -0.75 1.46
C PRO A 147 20.98 0.66 2.05
N MET A 148 22.20 1.15 2.19
CA MET A 148 22.51 2.52 2.60
C MET A 148 22.85 3.40 1.40
N LYS A 149 22.56 4.73 1.50
CA LYS A 149 22.90 5.75 0.49
C LYS A 149 22.33 5.48 -0.90
N LYS A 150 21.24 4.75 -0.99
CA LYS A 150 20.47 4.51 -2.20
C LYS A 150 19.01 4.24 -1.87
N TRP A 151 18.13 4.49 -2.82
CA TRP A 151 16.73 4.15 -2.70
C TRP A 151 16.52 2.64 -2.70
N PHE A 152 15.68 2.18 -1.79
CA PHE A 152 15.19 0.80 -1.76
C PHE A 152 13.72 0.78 -1.36
N SER A 153 13.02 -0.27 -1.73
CA SER A 153 11.64 -0.46 -1.34
C SER A 153 11.49 -1.57 -0.32
N VAL A 154 10.59 -1.36 0.63
CA VAL A 154 10.14 -2.39 1.57
C VAL A 154 8.64 -2.55 1.41
N ALA A 155 8.19 -3.79 1.17
CA ALA A 155 6.78 -4.13 1.17
C ALA A 155 6.48 -5.15 2.27
N VAL A 156 5.42 -4.89 3.03
CA VAL A 156 4.88 -5.79 4.06
C VAL A 156 3.55 -6.31 3.55
N VAL A 157 3.47 -7.61 3.35
CA VAL A 157 2.27 -8.32 2.89
C VAL A 157 1.76 -9.18 4.03
N ALA A 158 0.55 -8.89 4.49
CA ALA A 158 -0.13 -9.65 5.52
C ALA A 158 -1.26 -10.48 4.89
N HIS A 159 -1.35 -11.73 5.32
CA HIS A 159 -2.38 -12.66 4.90
C HIS A 159 -2.79 -13.54 6.08
N GLU A 160 -3.93 -13.23 6.68
CA GLU A 160 -4.45 -13.91 7.88
C GLU A 160 -3.45 -13.92 9.05
N LYS A 161 -2.71 -15.02 9.20
CA LYS A 161 -1.70 -15.22 10.25
C LYS A 161 -0.27 -15.22 9.72
N SER A 162 -0.07 -14.95 8.45
CA SER A 162 1.27 -14.94 7.84
C SER A 162 1.65 -13.55 7.36
N VAL A 163 2.91 -13.22 7.51
CA VAL A 163 3.48 -11.96 7.04
C VAL A 163 4.72 -12.23 6.23
N ALA A 164 4.77 -11.63 5.05
CA ALA A 164 5.93 -11.63 4.17
C ALA A 164 6.48 -10.22 4.01
N VAL A 165 7.80 -10.08 4.07
CA VAL A 165 8.52 -8.83 3.85
C VAL A 165 9.37 -8.96 2.60
N PHE A 166 9.21 -8.01 1.71
CA PHE A 166 9.97 -7.94 0.46
C PHE A 166 10.91 -6.75 0.49
N LEU A 167 12.15 -6.95 0.08
CA LEU A 167 13.16 -5.92 -0.14
C LEU A 167 13.43 -5.80 -1.64
N ASN A 168 13.18 -4.62 -2.22
CA ASN A 168 13.32 -4.38 -3.66
C ASN A 168 12.56 -5.38 -4.55
N GLY A 169 11.40 -5.86 -4.06
CA GLY A 169 10.57 -6.83 -4.76
C GLY A 169 10.97 -8.30 -4.55
N GLU A 170 12.08 -8.58 -3.87
CA GLU A 170 12.52 -9.93 -3.53
C GLU A 170 12.04 -10.31 -2.13
N LEU A 171 11.54 -11.54 -1.95
CA LEU A 171 11.12 -12.06 -0.66
C LEU A 171 12.34 -12.19 0.27
N SER A 172 12.34 -11.43 1.36
CA SER A 172 13.40 -11.44 2.35
C SER A 172 13.04 -12.27 3.59
N ILE A 173 11.82 -12.10 4.09
CA ILE A 173 11.35 -12.80 5.30
C ILE A 173 9.92 -13.25 5.07
N SER A 174 9.60 -14.47 5.50
CA SER A 174 8.22 -14.94 5.64
C SER A 174 8.08 -15.67 6.96
N LYS A 175 7.07 -15.29 7.75
CA LYS A 175 6.84 -15.85 9.09
C LYS A 175 5.37 -16.03 9.37
N PRO A 176 4.94 -17.20 9.88
CA PRO A 176 3.63 -17.33 10.51
C PRO A 176 3.63 -16.62 11.87
N PHE A 177 2.51 -16.00 12.20
CA PHE A 177 2.27 -15.38 13.50
C PHE A 177 1.39 -16.28 14.37
N SER A 178 1.44 -16.08 15.68
CA SER A 178 0.73 -16.91 16.65
C SER A 178 -0.78 -16.66 16.66
N GLY A 179 -1.22 -15.47 16.28
CA GLY A 179 -2.61 -15.04 16.27
C GLY A 179 -3.06 -14.41 14.97
N ASP A 180 -4.34 -14.09 14.90
CA ASP A 180 -4.92 -13.36 13.77
C ASP A 180 -4.42 -11.91 13.78
N ILE A 181 -4.00 -11.41 12.63
CA ILE A 181 -3.50 -10.04 12.49
C ILE A 181 -4.64 -9.06 12.73
N ILE A 182 -4.43 -8.13 13.65
CA ILE A 182 -5.41 -7.09 13.96
C ILE A 182 -5.31 -5.99 12.92
N GLU A 183 -6.36 -5.80 12.13
CA GLU A 183 -6.51 -4.62 11.30
C GLU A 183 -7.08 -3.49 12.13
N ASN A 184 -6.38 -2.34 12.17
CA ASN A 184 -6.83 -1.17 12.91
C ASN A 184 -7.40 -0.09 11.98
N THR A 185 -8.20 0.81 12.55
CA THR A 185 -8.83 1.93 11.86
C THR A 185 -8.07 3.25 12.03
N GLY A 186 -6.84 3.19 12.57
CA GLY A 186 -6.03 4.36 12.84
C GLY A 186 -5.46 5.02 11.58
N ASN A 187 -4.87 6.19 11.78
CA ASN A 187 -4.16 6.91 10.73
C ASN A 187 -2.87 6.19 10.34
N ILE A 188 -2.35 6.50 9.15
CA ILE A 188 -0.94 6.20 8.83
C ILE A 188 -0.11 7.42 9.19
N VAL A 189 0.98 7.19 9.91
CA VAL A 189 1.98 8.22 10.26
C VAL A 189 3.31 7.81 9.66
N ILE A 190 3.89 8.70 8.87
CA ILE A 190 5.18 8.51 8.20
C ILE A 190 6.18 9.50 8.79
N GLY A 191 7.39 9.02 9.06
CA GLY A 191 8.45 9.84 9.62
C GLY A 191 8.11 10.40 11.01
N GLY A 192 8.66 11.57 11.28
CA GLY A 192 8.54 12.25 12.58
C GLY A 192 9.61 11.80 13.58
N ASN A 193 9.79 12.63 14.58
CA ASN A 193 10.87 12.52 15.57
C ASN A 193 10.84 11.24 16.39
N GLY A 194 11.18 10.08 15.76
CA GLY A 194 11.48 8.82 16.44
C GLY A 194 10.45 8.33 17.45
N GLY A 195 9.16 8.40 17.11
CA GLY A 195 8.11 7.70 17.84
C GLY A 195 7.76 8.21 19.24
N PHE A 196 8.48 9.15 19.79
CA PHE A 196 8.15 9.74 21.08
C PHE A 196 7.60 11.15 20.90
N ILE A 197 6.29 11.25 20.73
CA ILE A 197 5.58 12.40 21.25
C ILE A 197 5.43 12.08 22.74
N LYS A 198 6.15 12.83 23.62
CA LYS A 198 5.69 12.96 24.99
C LYS A 198 4.24 13.43 24.90
N GLY A 199 3.32 12.65 25.43
CA GLY A 199 1.99 13.16 25.69
C GLY A 199 2.15 14.36 26.62
N GLU A 200 1.68 15.51 26.18
CA GLU A 200 1.13 16.51 27.07
C GLU A 200 -0.32 16.15 27.33
#